data_5ce8d91f7eb0b3989ae67126066dfd65
#
_entry.id   5ce8d91f7eb0b3989ae67126066dfd65
#
_cell.length_a   1.000
_cell.length_b   1.000
_cell.length_c   1.000
_cell.angle_alpha   90.00
_cell.angle_beta   90.00
_cell.angle_gamma   90.00
#
_symmetry.space_group_name_H-M   'P 1'
#
loop_
_entity.id
_entity.type
_entity.pdbx_description
1 polymer ?
#
loop_
_entity_poly.entity_id
_entity_poly.type
_entity_poly.pdbx_seq_one_letter_code
_entity_poly.pdbx_strand_id
1 'polypeptide(L)'
;MTVVSDEIHCELTYPGHAYTPFASLPETFTGHAVTCISPSKAFNIAGLQIANIVAPDEDMHRRIDKAININEVCDVNPFGVIATIAAYRKGEDWLDQLLAYLQGNYRYMKEFCTEHLPDFPICKLEGTYLVWMDCRTLATPSAELEHRLTREARLWLNAGTMYGKEGEGFMRWNI
;
A
#
# COMPACT_ATOMS: atom_id res chain seq x y z
N MET A 1 -10.46 3.47 -22.51
CA MET A 1 -9.73 3.96 -21.30
C MET A 1 -8.80 2.84 -20.87
N THR A 2 -7.52 3.14 -20.58
CA THR A 2 -6.59 2.15 -20.01
C THR A 2 -6.67 2.25 -18.48
N VAL A 3 -6.71 1.10 -17.81
CA VAL A 3 -6.67 1.00 -16.34
C VAL A 3 -5.29 0.54 -15.92
N VAL A 4 -4.70 1.21 -14.95
CA VAL A 4 -3.49 0.73 -14.25
C VAL A 4 -3.91 0.35 -12.84
N SER A 5 -3.81 -0.95 -12.52
CA SER A 5 -4.09 -1.48 -11.18
C SER A 5 -2.77 -1.63 -10.43
N ASP A 6 -2.53 -0.78 -9.45
CA ASP A 6 -1.38 -0.91 -8.55
C ASP A 6 -1.78 -1.80 -7.37
N GLU A 7 -1.29 -3.02 -7.40
CA GLU A 7 -1.62 -4.08 -6.44
C GLU A 7 -0.45 -4.40 -5.49
N ILE A 8 0.44 -3.43 -5.26
CA ILE A 8 1.65 -3.59 -4.44
C ILE A 8 1.37 -4.00 -2.98
N HIS A 9 0.14 -3.83 -2.51
CA HIS A 9 -0.29 -4.19 -1.16
C HIS A 9 -1.22 -5.43 -1.12
N CYS A 10 -1.39 -6.14 -2.23
CA CYS A 10 -2.39 -7.21 -2.36
C CYS A 10 -2.25 -8.34 -1.33
N GLU A 11 -1.03 -8.69 -0.94
CA GLU A 11 -0.78 -9.74 0.05
C GLU A 11 -1.11 -9.30 1.49
N LEU A 12 -1.22 -7.99 1.74
CA LEU A 12 -1.47 -7.43 3.07
C LEU A 12 -2.97 -7.30 3.35
N THR A 13 -3.74 -8.36 3.11
CA THR A 13 -5.17 -8.41 3.39
C THR A 13 -5.42 -9.22 4.66
N TYR A 14 -6.16 -8.66 5.62
CA TYR A 14 -6.38 -9.28 6.91
C TYR A 14 -7.36 -10.46 6.85
N PRO A 15 -7.23 -11.46 7.75
CA PRO A 15 -8.18 -12.57 7.85
C PRO A 15 -9.63 -12.08 7.98
N GLY A 16 -10.51 -12.71 7.21
CA GLY A 16 -11.93 -12.32 7.12
C GLY A 16 -12.24 -11.31 6.01
N HIS A 17 -11.24 -10.84 5.29
CA HIS A 17 -11.37 -10.02 4.10
C HIS A 17 -10.79 -10.75 2.89
N ALA A 18 -11.35 -10.51 1.71
CA ALA A 18 -10.89 -11.09 0.46
C ALA A 18 -10.34 -10.00 -0.46
N TYR A 19 -9.12 -10.22 -0.96
CA TYR A 19 -8.57 -9.44 -2.05
C TYR A 19 -9.07 -9.98 -3.38
N THR A 20 -9.50 -9.09 -4.28
CA THR A 20 -9.89 -9.45 -5.63
C THR A 20 -8.88 -8.85 -6.62
N PRO A 21 -8.01 -9.66 -7.24
CA PRO A 21 -7.09 -9.16 -8.26
C PRO A 21 -7.86 -8.55 -9.42
N PHE A 22 -7.46 -7.37 -9.91
CA PHE A 22 -8.12 -6.74 -11.05
C PHE A 22 -8.11 -7.66 -12.29
N ALA A 23 -7.00 -8.37 -12.49
CA ALA A 23 -6.85 -9.32 -13.59
C ALA A 23 -7.79 -10.54 -13.52
N SER A 24 -8.48 -10.77 -12.38
CA SER A 24 -9.48 -11.85 -12.24
C SER A 24 -10.89 -11.43 -12.69
N LEU A 25 -11.08 -10.16 -13.02
CA LEU A 25 -12.36 -9.67 -13.53
C LEU A 25 -12.61 -10.11 -14.98
N PRO A 26 -13.86 -10.05 -15.47
CA PRO A 26 -14.17 -10.35 -16.87
C PRO A 26 -13.33 -9.56 -17.86
N GLU A 27 -13.03 -10.16 -19.02
CA GLU A 27 -12.18 -9.59 -20.08
C GLU A 27 -12.64 -8.19 -20.54
N THR A 28 -13.94 -7.92 -20.48
CA THR A 28 -14.49 -6.58 -20.76
C THR A 28 -13.87 -5.46 -19.93
N PHE A 29 -13.35 -5.79 -18.74
CA PHE A 29 -12.64 -4.86 -17.86
C PHE A 29 -11.12 -4.98 -17.97
N THR A 30 -10.62 -6.19 -18.17
CA THR A 30 -9.18 -6.49 -18.12
C THR A 30 -8.47 -6.34 -19.47
N GLY A 31 -9.18 -6.39 -20.59
CA GLY A 31 -8.60 -6.35 -21.93
C GLY A 31 -7.76 -5.08 -22.24
N HIS A 32 -7.92 -4.02 -21.44
CA HIS A 32 -7.11 -2.80 -21.53
C HIS A 32 -6.51 -2.40 -20.19
N ALA A 33 -6.19 -3.40 -19.37
CA ALA A 33 -5.63 -3.18 -18.03
C ALA A 33 -4.15 -3.55 -17.98
N VAL A 34 -3.45 -2.87 -17.09
CA VAL A 34 -2.09 -3.19 -16.66
C VAL A 34 -2.10 -3.39 -15.17
N THR A 35 -1.60 -4.53 -14.70
CA THR A 35 -1.48 -4.83 -13.27
C THR A 35 -0.03 -4.75 -12.85
N CYS A 36 0.24 -3.98 -11.80
CA CYS A 36 1.57 -3.82 -11.22
C CYS A 36 1.60 -4.49 -9.84
N ILE A 37 2.47 -5.48 -9.67
CA ILE A 37 2.64 -6.22 -8.41
C ILE A 37 4.11 -6.23 -7.97
N SER A 38 4.34 -6.29 -6.67
CA SER A 38 5.69 -6.41 -6.11
C SER A 38 5.64 -6.99 -4.70
N PRO A 39 6.57 -7.88 -4.33
CA PRO A 39 6.70 -8.37 -2.96
C PRO A 39 7.26 -7.33 -1.99
N SER A 40 7.63 -6.15 -2.47
CA SER A 40 8.41 -5.16 -1.73
C SER A 40 7.73 -4.64 -0.46
N LYS A 41 6.41 -4.52 -0.45
CA LYS A 41 5.65 -4.05 0.72
C LYS A 41 5.34 -5.17 1.69
N ALA A 42 4.85 -6.30 1.19
CA ALA A 42 4.51 -7.45 2.01
C ALA A 42 5.72 -8.08 2.71
N PHE A 43 6.88 -8.09 2.04
CA PHE A 43 8.10 -8.73 2.55
C PHE A 43 9.22 -7.76 2.93
N ASN A 44 8.91 -6.46 3.02
CA ASN A 44 9.85 -5.42 3.44
C ASN A 44 11.17 -5.39 2.64
N ILE A 45 11.09 -5.61 1.32
CA ILE A 45 12.25 -5.66 0.42
C ILE A 45 12.26 -4.50 -0.61
N ALA A 46 11.65 -3.37 -0.27
CA ALA A 46 11.56 -2.22 -1.17
C ALA A 46 12.93 -1.71 -1.66
N GLY A 47 13.97 -1.84 -0.85
CA GLY A 47 15.34 -1.46 -1.23
C GLY A 47 15.92 -2.26 -2.41
N LEU A 48 15.34 -3.40 -2.75
CA LEU A 48 15.76 -4.22 -3.89
C LEU A 48 15.14 -3.77 -5.23
N GLN A 49 14.17 -2.85 -5.19
CA GLN A 49 13.59 -2.16 -6.36
C GLN A 49 13.17 -3.13 -7.48
N ILE A 50 12.30 -4.08 -7.15
CA ILE A 50 11.77 -5.06 -8.09
C ILE A 50 10.26 -5.03 -8.12
N ALA A 51 9.70 -5.09 -9.31
CA ALA A 51 8.26 -5.19 -9.54
C ALA A 51 7.98 -5.99 -10.82
N ASN A 52 6.74 -6.43 -10.97
CA ASN A 52 6.25 -7.09 -12.16
C ASN A 52 5.12 -6.28 -12.77
N ILE A 53 5.14 -6.13 -14.10
CA ILE A 53 4.08 -5.48 -14.86
C ILE A 53 3.43 -6.57 -15.71
N VAL A 54 2.13 -6.75 -15.53
CA VAL A 54 1.34 -7.74 -16.26
C VAL A 54 0.37 -7.02 -17.18
N ALA A 55 0.46 -7.28 -18.48
CA ALA A 55 -0.44 -6.76 -19.49
C ALA A 55 -0.91 -7.91 -20.39
N PRO A 56 -2.19 -8.34 -20.30
CA PRO A 56 -2.74 -9.42 -21.10
C PRO A 56 -2.78 -9.11 -22.59
N ASP A 57 -3.01 -7.85 -22.97
CA ASP A 57 -3.02 -7.37 -24.36
C ASP A 57 -1.60 -7.32 -24.91
N GLU A 58 -1.35 -8.03 -26.02
CA GLU A 58 -0.02 -8.15 -26.62
C GLU A 58 0.52 -6.81 -27.13
N ASP A 59 -0.32 -5.91 -27.63
CA ASP A 59 0.12 -4.61 -28.11
C ASP A 59 0.54 -3.73 -26.92
N MET A 60 -0.25 -3.73 -25.87
CA MET A 60 0.08 -3.04 -24.61
C MET A 60 1.39 -3.58 -24.02
N HIS A 61 1.53 -4.91 -23.97
CA HIS A 61 2.76 -5.55 -23.48
C HIS A 61 3.99 -5.10 -24.27
N ARG A 62 3.93 -5.14 -25.63
CA ARG A 62 5.03 -4.66 -26.48
C ARG A 62 5.36 -3.18 -26.28
N ARG A 63 4.35 -2.34 -26.08
CA ARG A 63 4.54 -0.89 -25.85
C ARG A 63 5.21 -0.63 -24.50
N ILE A 64 4.84 -1.36 -23.46
CA ILE A 64 5.46 -1.27 -22.13
C ILE A 64 6.91 -1.75 -22.21
N ASP A 65 7.15 -2.92 -22.78
CA ASP A 65 8.49 -3.49 -22.95
C ASP A 65 9.40 -2.52 -23.73
N LYS A 66 8.92 -1.95 -24.84
CA LYS A 66 9.65 -0.95 -25.59
C LYS A 66 9.96 0.30 -24.74
N ALA A 67 9.01 0.78 -23.94
CA ALA A 67 9.22 1.97 -23.11
C ALA A 67 10.27 1.74 -22.02
N ILE A 68 10.27 0.56 -21.41
CA ILE A 68 11.27 0.14 -20.41
C ILE A 68 12.65 0.05 -21.07
N ASN A 69 12.76 -0.62 -22.21
CA ASN A 69 14.04 -0.82 -22.90
C ASN A 69 14.63 0.50 -23.45
N ILE A 70 13.82 1.40 -24.01
CA ILE A 70 14.30 2.70 -24.50
C ILE A 70 14.92 3.55 -23.38
N ASN A 71 14.40 3.43 -22.17
CA ASN A 71 14.90 4.18 -21.01
C ASN A 71 15.97 3.42 -20.22
N GLU A 72 16.41 2.24 -20.71
CA GLU A 72 17.43 1.39 -20.09
C GLU A 72 17.11 1.06 -18.61
N VAL A 73 15.82 0.92 -18.29
CA VAL A 73 15.35 0.52 -16.93
C VAL A 73 14.93 -0.95 -16.89
N CYS A 74 15.29 -1.72 -17.91
CA CYS A 74 15.01 -3.15 -18.02
C CYS A 74 15.90 -4.02 -17.14
N ASP A 75 17.08 -3.52 -16.75
CA ASP A 75 18.03 -4.26 -15.93
C ASP A 75 17.58 -4.24 -14.47
N VAL A 76 17.04 -5.37 -14.03
CA VAL A 76 16.59 -5.54 -12.64
C VAL A 76 17.76 -5.96 -11.74
N ASN A 77 17.72 -5.53 -10.48
CA ASN A 77 18.67 -5.97 -9.48
C ASN A 77 18.62 -7.50 -9.32
N PRO A 78 19.73 -8.25 -9.56
CA PRO A 78 19.73 -9.70 -9.47
C PRO A 78 19.36 -10.23 -8.07
N PHE A 79 19.69 -9.51 -7.01
CA PHE A 79 19.24 -9.87 -5.66
C PHE A 79 17.73 -9.69 -5.50
N GLY A 80 17.13 -8.73 -6.20
CA GLY A 80 15.68 -8.53 -6.24
C GLY A 80 14.95 -9.73 -6.83
N VAL A 81 15.48 -10.32 -7.91
CA VAL A 81 14.92 -11.53 -8.53
C VAL A 81 14.95 -12.71 -7.55
N ILE A 82 16.11 -12.94 -6.91
CA ILE A 82 16.28 -14.03 -5.94
C ILE A 82 15.36 -13.82 -4.73
N ALA A 83 15.27 -12.59 -4.23
CA ALA A 83 14.42 -12.24 -3.10
C ALA A 83 12.93 -12.43 -3.43
N THR A 84 12.48 -12.04 -4.63
CA THR A 84 11.10 -12.27 -5.10
C THR A 84 10.77 -13.76 -5.12
N ILE A 85 11.66 -14.59 -5.68
CA ILE A 85 11.48 -16.05 -5.71
C ILE A 85 11.41 -16.62 -4.30
N ALA A 86 12.29 -16.15 -3.40
CA ALA A 86 12.30 -16.60 -2.01
C ALA A 86 11.04 -16.19 -1.26
N ALA A 87 10.60 -14.94 -1.41
CA ALA A 87 9.40 -14.39 -0.80
C ALA A 87 8.16 -15.21 -1.18
N TYR A 88 7.91 -15.39 -2.47
CA TYR A 88 6.71 -16.11 -2.94
C TYR A 88 6.77 -17.64 -2.77
N ARG A 89 7.95 -18.24 -2.67
CA ARG A 89 8.07 -19.68 -2.48
C ARG A 89 8.19 -20.11 -1.02
N LYS A 90 8.68 -19.23 -0.14
CA LYS A 90 9.07 -19.61 1.24
C LYS A 90 8.65 -18.58 2.29
N GLY A 91 7.98 -17.50 1.89
CA GLY A 91 7.65 -16.39 2.79
C GLY A 91 6.27 -16.48 3.45
N GLU A 92 5.50 -17.55 3.23
CA GLU A 92 4.13 -17.69 3.74
C GLU A 92 4.07 -17.54 5.27
N ASP A 93 4.83 -18.34 6.01
CA ASP A 93 4.88 -18.26 7.47
C ASP A 93 5.27 -16.86 7.99
N TRP A 94 6.16 -16.19 7.28
CA TRP A 94 6.58 -14.84 7.63
C TRP A 94 5.45 -13.83 7.43
N LEU A 95 4.75 -13.94 6.30
CA LEU A 95 3.61 -13.07 5.98
C LEU A 95 2.46 -13.26 6.96
N ASP A 96 2.13 -14.49 7.32
CA ASP A 96 1.09 -14.80 8.30
C ASP A 96 1.41 -14.19 9.68
N GLN A 97 2.67 -14.31 10.13
CA GLN A 97 3.12 -13.70 11.37
C GLN A 97 3.08 -12.17 11.30
N LEU A 98 3.47 -11.58 10.16
CA LEU A 98 3.36 -10.14 9.95
C LEU A 98 1.91 -9.67 10.01
N LEU A 99 0.98 -10.34 9.33
CA LEU A 99 -0.44 -9.99 9.36
C LEU A 99 -1.02 -10.07 10.77
N ALA A 100 -0.67 -11.11 11.52
CA ALA A 100 -1.07 -11.25 12.92
C ALA A 100 -0.53 -10.11 13.80
N TYR A 101 0.73 -9.72 13.60
CA TYR A 101 1.37 -8.63 14.32
C TYR A 101 0.70 -7.27 14.00
N LEU A 102 0.52 -6.96 12.72
CA LEU A 102 -0.15 -5.73 12.28
C LEU A 102 -1.60 -5.65 12.77
N GLN A 103 -2.31 -6.77 12.77
CA GLN A 103 -3.67 -6.83 13.31
C GLN A 103 -3.69 -6.56 14.82
N GLY A 104 -2.68 -7.03 15.55
CA GLY A 104 -2.47 -6.72 16.95
C GLY A 104 -2.24 -5.23 17.19
N ASN A 105 -1.36 -4.61 16.40
CA ASN A 105 -1.08 -3.17 16.45
C ASN A 105 -2.34 -2.33 16.16
N TYR A 106 -3.08 -2.69 15.11
CA TYR A 106 -4.33 -2.02 14.76
C TYR A 106 -5.37 -2.10 15.87
N ARG A 107 -5.55 -3.29 16.46
CA ARG A 107 -6.48 -3.49 17.59
C ARG A 107 -6.11 -2.62 18.78
N TYR A 108 -4.84 -2.65 19.20
CA TYR A 108 -4.34 -1.82 20.28
C TYR A 108 -4.57 -0.32 20.00
N MET A 109 -4.21 0.15 18.81
CA MET A 109 -4.43 1.54 18.40
C MET A 109 -5.91 1.91 18.45
N LYS A 110 -6.78 1.04 17.94
CA LYS A 110 -8.22 1.27 17.93
C LYS A 110 -8.80 1.37 19.32
N GLU A 111 -8.43 0.45 20.22
CA GLU A 111 -8.86 0.45 21.63
C GLU A 111 -8.39 1.72 22.32
N PHE A 112 -7.11 2.05 22.20
CA PHE A 112 -6.52 3.26 22.78
C PHE A 112 -7.22 4.54 22.28
N CYS A 113 -7.39 4.69 20.97
CA CYS A 113 -8.05 5.88 20.42
C CYS A 113 -9.52 5.97 20.83
N THR A 114 -10.22 4.84 20.90
CA THR A 114 -11.62 4.83 21.36
C THR A 114 -11.76 5.29 22.81
N GLU A 115 -10.83 4.88 23.68
CA GLU A 115 -10.86 5.22 25.10
C GLU A 115 -10.33 6.62 25.40
N HIS A 116 -9.21 7.01 24.77
CA HIS A 116 -8.48 8.22 25.15
C HIS A 116 -8.64 9.39 24.15
N LEU A 117 -9.03 9.11 22.92
CA LEU A 117 -9.14 10.06 21.82
C LEU A 117 -10.46 9.89 21.06
N PRO A 118 -11.63 9.89 21.72
CA PRO A 118 -12.92 9.55 21.09
C PRO A 118 -13.31 10.49 19.94
N ASP A 119 -12.81 11.73 19.95
CA ASP A 119 -13.06 12.72 18.91
C ASP A 119 -12.24 12.50 17.62
N PHE A 120 -11.31 11.53 17.63
CA PHE A 120 -10.42 11.21 16.51
C PHE A 120 -10.56 9.75 16.08
N PRO A 121 -11.69 9.38 15.47
CA PRO A 121 -11.92 8.00 15.08
C PRO A 121 -10.94 7.55 14.01
N ILE A 122 -10.48 6.30 14.11
CA ILE A 122 -9.68 5.67 13.07
C ILE A 122 -10.56 4.89 12.10
N CYS A 123 -10.22 4.97 10.81
CA CYS A 123 -10.92 4.25 9.77
C CYS A 123 -10.77 2.73 9.94
N LYS A 124 -11.78 1.99 9.49
CA LYS A 124 -11.70 0.53 9.45
C LYS A 124 -10.56 0.09 8.55
N LEU A 125 -9.69 -0.78 9.05
CA LEU A 125 -8.58 -1.35 8.33
C LEU A 125 -8.91 -2.79 7.93
N GLU A 126 -8.89 -3.08 6.63
CA GLU A 126 -9.15 -4.40 6.06
C GLU A 126 -7.91 -5.01 5.42
N GLY A 127 -6.89 -4.20 5.22
CA GLY A 127 -5.58 -4.57 4.68
C GLY A 127 -4.56 -3.47 4.88
N THR A 128 -3.33 -3.72 4.50
CA THR A 128 -2.16 -2.84 4.64
C THR A 128 -1.76 -2.56 6.10
N TYR A 129 -0.77 -1.73 6.29
CA TYR A 129 -0.31 -1.20 7.60
C TYR A 129 -0.51 0.33 7.70
N LEU A 130 -1.43 0.87 6.87
CA LEU A 130 -1.66 2.30 6.72
C LEU A 130 -3.04 2.67 7.28
N VAL A 131 -3.06 3.19 8.50
CA VAL A 131 -4.28 3.56 9.21
C VAL A 131 -4.57 5.05 9.00
N TRP A 132 -5.82 5.38 8.75
CA TRP A 132 -6.29 6.76 8.65
C TRP A 132 -7.05 7.17 9.92
N MET A 133 -6.68 8.30 10.47
CA MET A 133 -7.33 8.94 11.61
C MET A 133 -8.05 10.19 11.14
N ASP A 134 -9.30 10.33 11.52
CA ASP A 134 -10.10 11.53 11.25
C ASP A 134 -9.83 12.60 12.32
N CYS A 135 -9.16 13.68 11.92
CA CYS A 135 -8.81 14.81 12.77
C CYS A 135 -9.61 16.08 12.43
N ARG A 136 -10.68 15.98 11.65
CA ARG A 136 -11.47 17.13 11.17
C ARG A 136 -12.08 17.95 12.29
N THR A 137 -12.31 17.35 13.46
CA THR A 137 -12.78 18.04 14.68
C THR A 137 -11.85 19.15 15.15
N LEU A 138 -10.55 19.08 14.83
CA LEU A 138 -9.58 20.12 15.18
C LEU A 138 -9.73 21.40 14.34
N ALA A 139 -10.39 21.32 13.19
CA ALA A 139 -10.48 22.41 12.22
C ALA A 139 -9.10 23.03 11.87
N THR A 140 -8.05 22.23 11.96
CA THR A 140 -6.66 22.60 11.67
C THR A 140 -6.26 21.99 10.34
N PRO A 141 -5.62 22.73 9.42
CA PRO A 141 -5.11 22.17 8.17
C PRO A 141 -4.17 20.98 8.42
N SER A 142 -4.33 19.91 7.63
CA SER A 142 -3.54 18.67 7.80
C SER A 142 -2.03 18.91 7.78
N ALA A 143 -1.55 19.81 6.93
CA ALA A 143 -0.13 20.15 6.85
C ALA A 143 0.37 20.88 8.10
N GLU A 144 -0.44 21.73 8.71
CA GLU A 144 -0.11 22.37 9.98
C GLU A 144 -0.10 21.36 11.12
N LEU A 145 -1.09 20.46 11.14
CA LEU A 145 -1.15 19.39 12.15
C LEU A 145 0.06 18.47 12.05
N GLU A 146 0.48 18.04 10.84
CA GLU A 146 1.70 17.27 10.62
C GLU A 146 2.94 17.99 11.17
N HIS A 147 3.07 19.29 10.87
CA HIS A 147 4.20 20.10 11.35
C HIS A 147 4.22 20.16 12.90
N ARG A 148 3.08 20.39 13.53
CA ARG A 148 2.97 20.45 15.00
C ARG A 148 3.28 19.09 15.64
N LEU A 149 2.68 18.01 15.14
CA LEU A 149 2.94 16.66 15.62
C LEU A 149 4.43 16.30 15.53
N THR A 150 5.09 16.65 14.43
CA THR A 150 6.51 16.39 14.24
C THR A 150 7.38 17.22 15.19
N ARG A 151 7.09 18.50 15.37
CA ARG A 151 7.94 19.44 16.13
C ARG A 151 7.70 19.38 17.63
N GLU A 152 6.44 19.30 18.04
CA GLU A 152 6.04 19.40 19.44
C GLU A 152 5.92 18.02 20.10
N ALA A 153 5.29 17.07 19.41
CA ALA A 153 5.08 15.72 19.91
C ALA A 153 6.15 14.69 19.49
N ARG A 154 7.04 15.06 18.56
CA ARG A 154 8.04 14.16 17.95
C ARG A 154 7.41 12.93 17.30
N LEU A 155 6.21 13.08 16.78
CA LEU A 155 5.43 12.06 16.12
C LEU A 155 5.33 12.37 14.63
N TRP A 156 5.96 11.54 13.81
CA TRP A 156 5.97 11.74 12.36
C TRP A 156 4.85 10.93 11.70
N LEU A 157 3.77 11.61 11.37
CA LEU A 157 2.65 11.10 10.58
C LEU A 157 2.62 11.81 9.23
N ASN A 158 1.86 11.26 8.29
CA ASN A 158 1.66 11.91 7.01
C ASN A 158 0.33 12.67 6.97
N ALA A 159 0.37 13.93 6.54
CA ALA A 159 -0.84 14.69 6.25
C ALA A 159 -1.66 14.01 5.14
N GLY A 160 -2.97 13.90 5.32
CA GLY A 160 -3.84 13.26 4.35
C GLY A 160 -3.83 13.96 2.98
N THR A 161 -3.61 15.26 2.94
CA THR A 161 -3.49 16.07 1.71
C THR A 161 -2.34 15.64 0.80
N MET A 162 -1.34 14.91 1.31
CA MET A 162 -0.28 14.29 0.49
C MET A 162 -0.86 13.31 -0.53
N TYR A 163 -2.06 12.78 -0.30
CA TYR A 163 -2.73 11.76 -1.13
C TYR A 163 -3.91 12.32 -1.91
N GLY A 164 -4.14 13.61 -1.85
CA GLY A 164 -5.21 14.32 -2.53
C GLY A 164 -5.92 15.30 -1.61
N LYS A 165 -6.62 16.27 -2.20
CA LYS A 165 -7.34 17.32 -1.44
C LYS A 165 -8.45 16.75 -0.53
N GLU A 166 -8.99 15.58 -0.89
CA GLU A 166 -10.01 14.86 -0.12
C GLU A 166 -9.47 14.32 1.22
N GLY A 167 -8.14 14.23 1.36
CA GLY A 167 -7.46 13.86 2.59
C GLY A 167 -7.33 14.98 3.62
N GLU A 168 -7.90 16.16 3.35
CA GLU A 168 -7.86 17.28 4.31
C GLU A 168 -8.56 16.92 5.63
N GLY A 169 -7.90 17.19 6.74
CA GLY A 169 -8.36 16.85 8.08
C GLY A 169 -8.05 15.40 8.49
N PHE A 170 -7.38 14.62 7.67
CA PHE A 170 -6.94 13.26 8.02
C PHE A 170 -5.44 13.18 8.22
N MET A 171 -5.03 12.28 9.11
CA MET A 171 -3.62 11.90 9.31
C MET A 171 -3.45 10.39 9.05
N ARG A 172 -2.39 10.03 8.29
CA ARG A 172 -2.08 8.63 8.00
C ARG A 172 -0.94 8.12 8.89
N TRP A 173 -1.19 7.01 9.54
CA TRP A 173 -0.27 6.29 10.41
C TRP A 173 0.30 5.05 9.72
N ASN A 174 1.55 4.72 10.01
CA ASN A 174 2.16 3.43 9.70
C ASN A 174 2.29 2.66 11.03
N ILE A 175 1.68 1.46 11.11
CA ILE A 175 1.56 0.66 12.34
C ILE A 175 2.42 -0.60 12.31
#